data_fb8ac4c3dc0f2a88395822abb56a7296
#
_entry.id   fb8ac4c3dc0f2a88395822abb56a7296
#
_cell.length_a   1.000
_cell.length_b   1.000
_cell.length_c   1.000
_cell.angle_alpha   90.00
_cell.angle_beta   90.00
_cell.angle_gamma   90.00
#
_symmetry.space_group_name_H-M   'P 1'
#
loop_
_entity.id
_entity.type
_entity.pdbx_description
1 polymer ?
#
loop_
_entity_poly.entity_id
_entity_poly.type
_entity_poly.pdbx_seq_one_letter_code
_entity_poly.pdbx_strand_id
1 'polypeptide(L)'
;MVYLCKGNKYHRTASKKTLKMQIAIFGNPSASKVSGQEPGLFNRLHSLGHEILIDSDYLEFLRDTMKWQVTFDRIIRPDDLQADIVISIGGDGTFLRTAAKVGRKGIPMIGINTGRLGFLADVTLDKMDQAIDMLHTGRYTIQERHLLELDMKGMPAGHTPYALNDIAILKHDISSMISISTSIGDNQLITYQADGLVIATSTGSTAYSLSVGGPIVAPGTNVTVLTPVAPHSLTMRPLVLPANQTIRFDVGSRSHSFLLSIDGNSFSCHEHTPIEIRRAPFTLRIIRLEGSSFYATLQQKMFWGSDSRH
;
A
#
# COMPACT_ATOMS: atom_id res chain seq x y z
N MET A 1 34.74 12.84 11.27
CA MET A 1 33.89 11.97 12.11
C MET A 1 32.77 11.46 11.23
N VAL A 2 32.92 10.25 10.68
CA VAL A 2 31.99 9.69 9.67
C VAL A 2 30.98 8.84 10.43
N TYR A 3 29.72 9.24 10.43
CA TYR A 3 28.63 8.42 10.96
C TYR A 3 28.22 7.41 9.88
N LEU A 4 28.65 6.17 10.06
CA LEU A 4 28.14 5.03 9.30
C LEU A 4 26.75 4.65 9.83
N CYS A 5 25.72 4.93 9.06
CA CYS A 5 24.38 4.34 9.28
C CYS A 5 24.48 2.81 9.10
N LYS A 6 24.39 2.08 10.18
CA LYS A 6 24.22 0.62 10.16
C LYS A 6 22.82 0.30 9.65
N GLY A 7 22.69 0.02 8.36
CA GLY A 7 21.49 -0.57 7.80
C GLY A 7 21.31 -1.98 8.35
N ASN A 8 20.16 -2.22 8.98
CA ASN A 8 19.74 -3.55 9.45
C ASN A 8 19.48 -4.47 8.24
N LYS A 9 20.51 -5.18 7.81
CA LYS A 9 20.42 -6.28 6.85
C LYS A 9 20.14 -7.56 7.64
N TYR A 10 18.90 -7.96 7.73
CA TYR A 10 18.57 -9.34 8.13
C TYR A 10 18.86 -10.26 6.93
N HIS A 11 20.11 -10.72 6.83
CA HIS A 11 20.46 -11.85 5.96
C HIS A 11 20.04 -13.14 6.67
N ARG A 12 18.95 -13.74 6.22
CA ARG A 12 18.73 -15.16 6.49
C ARG A 12 19.63 -15.93 5.52
N THR A 13 20.79 -16.39 5.98
CA THR A 13 21.63 -17.34 5.26
C THR A 13 20.83 -18.63 5.08
N ALA A 14 20.39 -18.89 3.86
CA ALA A 14 19.65 -20.09 3.51
C ALA A 14 20.58 -21.31 3.65
N SER A 15 20.35 -22.11 4.65
CA SER A 15 20.71 -23.51 4.62
C SER A 15 19.89 -24.14 3.46
N LYS A 16 20.50 -25.02 2.64
CA LYS A 16 19.91 -25.74 1.49
C LYS A 16 18.77 -26.72 1.84
N LYS A 17 17.96 -26.46 2.86
CA LYS A 17 16.73 -27.19 3.13
C LYS A 17 15.60 -26.46 2.42
N THR A 18 15.08 -27.07 1.36
CA THR A 18 13.80 -26.71 0.74
C THR A 18 12.73 -26.66 1.83
N LEU A 19 12.35 -25.46 2.24
CA LEU A 19 11.35 -25.27 3.30
C LEU A 19 9.97 -25.34 2.64
N LYS A 20 9.17 -26.34 3.04
CA LYS A 20 7.74 -26.29 2.77
C LYS A 20 7.18 -25.05 3.47
N MET A 21 6.53 -24.17 2.71
CA MET A 21 5.92 -22.93 3.22
C MET A 21 4.41 -23.01 3.08
N GLN A 22 3.71 -22.33 3.98
CA GLN A 22 2.29 -22.00 3.86
C GLN A 22 2.17 -20.67 3.14
N ILE A 23 1.60 -20.67 1.93
CA ILE A 23 1.49 -19.49 1.08
C ILE A 23 0.01 -19.11 0.92
N ALA A 24 -0.37 -17.95 1.42
CA ALA A 24 -1.73 -17.44 1.27
C ALA A 24 -1.84 -16.58 0.00
N ILE A 25 -2.84 -16.87 -0.83
CA ILE A 25 -3.07 -16.22 -2.11
C ILE A 25 -4.35 -15.37 -2.04
N PHE A 26 -4.20 -14.09 -2.33
CA PHE A 26 -5.27 -13.10 -2.46
C PHE A 26 -5.27 -12.54 -3.88
N GLY A 27 -6.44 -12.22 -4.41
CA GLY A 27 -6.55 -11.59 -5.73
C GLY A 27 -7.63 -10.53 -5.78
N ASN A 28 -7.87 -9.99 -6.97
CA ASN A 28 -8.94 -9.03 -7.19
C ASN A 28 -10.23 -9.74 -7.65
N PRO A 29 -11.28 -9.83 -6.81
CA PRO A 29 -12.54 -10.47 -7.18
C PRO A 29 -13.37 -9.67 -8.19
N SER A 30 -12.95 -8.45 -8.53
CA SER A 30 -13.62 -7.57 -9.49
C SER A 30 -12.77 -7.29 -10.73
N ALA A 31 -11.76 -8.12 -11.01
CA ALA A 31 -10.88 -7.91 -12.16
C ALA A 31 -11.65 -8.09 -13.48
N SER A 32 -11.69 -7.04 -14.31
CA SER A 32 -12.29 -7.09 -15.64
C SER A 32 -11.41 -7.79 -16.69
N LYS A 33 -10.13 -7.93 -16.40
CA LYS A 33 -9.13 -8.60 -17.25
C LYS A 33 -8.26 -9.49 -16.41
N VAL A 34 -8.12 -10.74 -16.84
CA VAL A 34 -7.26 -11.76 -16.25
C VAL A 34 -6.41 -12.34 -17.38
N SER A 35 -5.16 -12.60 -17.14
CA SER A 35 -4.21 -12.99 -18.20
C SER A 35 -4.37 -14.45 -18.66
N GLY A 36 -4.98 -15.30 -17.84
CA GLY A 36 -5.01 -16.74 -18.04
C GLY A 36 -3.78 -17.49 -17.53
N GLN A 37 -2.78 -16.78 -17.02
CA GLN A 37 -1.54 -17.40 -16.48
C GLN A 37 -1.63 -17.71 -14.98
N GLU A 38 -2.63 -17.17 -14.28
CA GLU A 38 -2.81 -17.34 -12.84
C GLU A 38 -2.92 -18.80 -12.39
N PRO A 39 -3.60 -19.72 -13.12
CA PRO A 39 -3.60 -21.14 -12.75
C PRO A 39 -2.21 -21.78 -12.72
N GLY A 40 -1.28 -21.28 -13.55
CA GLY A 40 0.11 -21.72 -13.56
C GLY A 40 0.83 -21.48 -12.24
N LEU A 41 0.52 -20.35 -11.56
CA LEU A 41 1.05 -20.04 -10.23
C LEU A 41 0.73 -21.16 -9.22
N PHE A 42 -0.53 -21.58 -9.14
CA PHE A 42 -0.98 -22.62 -8.21
C PHE A 42 -0.27 -23.94 -8.48
N ASN A 43 -0.21 -24.35 -9.75
CA ASN A 43 0.46 -25.59 -10.16
C ASN A 43 1.95 -25.53 -9.82
N ARG A 44 2.62 -24.40 -10.08
CA ARG A 44 4.05 -24.25 -9.77
C ARG A 44 4.33 -24.32 -8.29
N LEU A 45 3.59 -23.58 -7.45
CA LEU A 45 3.73 -23.62 -6.00
C LEU A 45 3.51 -25.04 -5.44
N HIS A 46 2.48 -25.73 -5.92
CA HIS A 46 2.17 -27.08 -5.50
C HIS A 46 3.28 -28.09 -5.91
N SER A 47 3.84 -27.96 -7.13
CA SER A 47 4.95 -28.79 -7.60
C SER A 47 6.22 -28.64 -6.76
N LEU A 48 6.41 -27.51 -6.12
CA LEU A 48 7.50 -27.22 -5.19
C LEU A 48 7.22 -27.69 -3.75
N GLY A 49 6.04 -28.29 -3.50
CA GLY A 49 5.64 -28.85 -2.21
C GLY A 49 5.16 -27.83 -1.19
N HIS A 50 4.80 -26.60 -1.62
CA HIS A 50 4.20 -25.61 -0.74
C HIS A 50 2.73 -25.93 -0.45
N GLU A 51 2.25 -25.52 0.73
CA GLU A 51 0.85 -25.54 1.09
C GLU A 51 0.18 -24.25 0.64
N ILE A 52 -0.90 -24.36 -0.14
CA ILE A 52 -1.58 -23.21 -0.73
C ILE A 52 -2.87 -22.93 0.01
N LEU A 53 -2.94 -21.72 0.57
CA LEU A 53 -4.12 -21.16 1.21
C LEU A 53 -4.73 -20.13 0.27
N ILE A 54 -6.03 -20.19 0.01
CA ILE A 54 -6.69 -19.27 -0.89
C ILE A 54 -7.76 -18.46 -0.16
N ASP A 55 -7.79 -17.14 -0.41
CA ASP A 55 -8.84 -16.24 0.08
C ASP A 55 -10.21 -16.65 -0.49
N SER A 56 -11.24 -16.73 0.36
CA SER A 56 -12.58 -17.17 -0.02
C SER A 56 -13.16 -16.35 -1.18
N ASP A 57 -13.04 -15.01 -1.12
CA ASP A 57 -13.60 -14.11 -2.12
C ASP A 57 -12.91 -14.28 -3.48
N TYR A 58 -11.59 -14.50 -3.44
CA TYR A 58 -10.81 -14.73 -4.66
C TYR A 58 -11.09 -16.11 -5.28
N LEU A 59 -11.27 -17.15 -4.46
CA LEU A 59 -11.66 -18.47 -4.93
C LEU A 59 -13.02 -18.45 -5.62
N GLU A 60 -14.02 -17.76 -5.03
CA GLU A 60 -15.34 -17.59 -5.61
C GLU A 60 -15.25 -16.91 -6.99
N PHE A 61 -14.47 -15.84 -7.11
CA PHE A 61 -14.21 -15.19 -8.37
C PHE A 61 -13.59 -16.12 -9.42
N LEU A 62 -12.54 -16.88 -9.05
CA LEU A 62 -11.89 -17.82 -9.97
C LEU A 62 -12.86 -18.91 -10.45
N ARG A 63 -13.65 -19.46 -9.53
CA ARG A 63 -14.61 -20.54 -9.84
C ARG A 63 -15.82 -20.03 -10.61
N ASP A 64 -16.45 -18.97 -10.14
CA ASP A 64 -17.79 -18.58 -10.59
C ASP A 64 -17.76 -17.59 -11.75
N THR A 65 -16.78 -16.71 -11.79
CA THR A 65 -16.60 -15.73 -12.87
C THR A 65 -15.67 -16.25 -13.96
N MET A 66 -14.49 -16.74 -13.58
CA MET A 66 -13.47 -17.16 -14.52
C MET A 66 -13.66 -18.61 -15.01
N LYS A 67 -14.47 -19.42 -14.28
CA LYS A 67 -14.65 -20.85 -14.55
C LYS A 67 -13.36 -21.66 -14.51
N TRP A 68 -12.38 -21.19 -13.70
CA TRP A 68 -11.11 -21.87 -13.53
C TRP A 68 -11.14 -22.82 -12.33
N GLN A 69 -10.49 -23.96 -12.51
CA GLN A 69 -10.19 -24.87 -11.43
C GLN A 69 -8.72 -24.69 -11.04
N VAL A 70 -8.48 -24.37 -9.77
CA VAL A 70 -7.13 -24.20 -9.20
C VAL A 70 -6.93 -25.21 -8.08
N THR A 71 -5.67 -25.69 -7.93
CA THR A 71 -5.30 -26.62 -6.86
C THR A 71 -4.91 -25.80 -5.63
N PHE A 72 -5.54 -26.09 -4.49
CA PHE A 72 -5.24 -25.47 -3.18
C PHE A 72 -5.48 -26.49 -2.06
N ASP A 73 -4.90 -26.21 -0.88
CA ASP A 73 -5.03 -27.10 0.28
C ASP A 73 -6.11 -26.62 1.25
N ARG A 74 -6.26 -25.29 1.41
CA ARG A 74 -7.21 -24.70 2.38
C ARG A 74 -7.77 -23.37 1.93
N ILE A 75 -9.05 -23.13 2.24
CA ILE A 75 -9.70 -21.82 2.09
C ILE A 75 -9.48 -21.04 3.39
N ILE A 76 -9.16 -19.75 3.27
CA ILE A 76 -8.97 -18.85 4.40
C ILE A 76 -9.86 -17.62 4.30
N ARG A 77 -10.16 -17.07 5.47
CA ARG A 77 -10.72 -15.73 5.63
C ARG A 77 -9.68 -14.83 6.30
N PRO A 78 -9.83 -13.48 6.20
CA PRO A 78 -8.85 -12.56 6.80
C PRO A 78 -8.59 -12.80 8.29
N ASP A 79 -9.61 -13.19 9.06
CA ASP A 79 -9.49 -13.43 10.50
C ASP A 79 -8.65 -14.67 10.82
N ASP A 80 -8.74 -15.71 9.97
CA ASP A 80 -8.04 -17.00 10.12
C ASP A 80 -6.68 -17.02 9.42
N LEU A 81 -6.23 -15.89 8.87
CA LEU A 81 -5.00 -15.81 8.10
C LEU A 81 -3.77 -16.09 8.96
N GLN A 82 -3.15 -17.24 8.70
CA GLN A 82 -1.84 -17.67 9.19
C GLN A 82 -1.09 -18.25 8.00
N ALA A 83 0.06 -17.68 7.66
CA ALA A 83 0.89 -18.10 6.54
C ALA A 83 2.33 -17.64 6.74
N ASP A 84 3.26 -18.27 6.04
CA ASP A 84 4.66 -17.79 5.99
C ASP A 84 4.82 -16.60 5.05
N ILE A 85 4.05 -16.58 3.95
CA ILE A 85 4.08 -15.53 2.92
C ILE A 85 2.66 -15.30 2.40
N VAL A 86 2.37 -14.06 2.03
CA VAL A 86 1.16 -13.68 1.30
C VAL A 86 1.53 -13.25 -0.12
N ILE A 87 0.87 -13.82 -1.12
CA ILE A 87 0.94 -13.40 -2.53
C ILE A 87 -0.34 -12.64 -2.86
N SER A 88 -0.20 -11.40 -3.34
CA SER A 88 -1.31 -10.57 -3.84
C SER A 88 -1.27 -10.54 -5.37
N ILE A 89 -2.32 -11.04 -6.04
CA ILE A 89 -2.43 -11.13 -7.49
C ILE A 89 -3.34 -10.01 -8.00
N GLY A 90 -2.76 -9.07 -8.74
CA GLY A 90 -3.46 -7.89 -9.26
C GLY A 90 -2.56 -6.66 -9.26
N GLY A 91 -3.13 -5.46 -9.37
CA GLY A 91 -2.37 -4.20 -9.31
C GLY A 91 -2.16 -3.68 -7.88
N ASP A 92 -1.60 -2.45 -7.78
CA ASP A 92 -1.33 -1.80 -6.50
C ASP A 92 -2.59 -1.69 -5.61
N GLY A 93 -3.78 -1.43 -6.18
CA GLY A 93 -5.03 -1.39 -5.42
C GLY A 93 -5.41 -2.75 -4.81
N THR A 94 -5.12 -3.87 -5.49
CA THR A 94 -5.29 -5.21 -4.91
C THR A 94 -4.31 -5.45 -3.78
N PHE A 95 -3.06 -5.01 -3.97
CA PHE A 95 -2.04 -5.08 -2.94
C PHE A 95 -2.45 -4.33 -1.67
N LEU A 96 -3.02 -3.12 -1.79
CA LEU A 96 -3.52 -2.34 -0.65
C LEU A 96 -4.66 -3.05 0.08
N ARG A 97 -5.63 -3.62 -0.65
CA ARG A 97 -6.70 -4.42 -0.03
C ARG A 97 -6.16 -5.65 0.70
N THR A 98 -5.19 -6.33 0.10
CA THR A 98 -4.51 -7.47 0.74
C THR A 98 -3.74 -7.02 1.97
N ALA A 99 -3.04 -5.88 1.90
CA ALA A 99 -2.31 -5.30 3.04
C ALA A 99 -3.24 -4.99 4.22
N ALA A 100 -4.44 -4.47 3.95
CA ALA A 100 -5.46 -4.25 4.99
C ALA A 100 -5.92 -5.57 5.66
N LYS A 101 -6.10 -6.65 4.87
CA LYS A 101 -6.43 -8.00 5.38
C LYS A 101 -5.28 -8.61 6.20
N VAL A 102 -4.02 -8.40 5.80
CA VAL A 102 -2.83 -8.84 6.55
C VAL A 102 -2.71 -8.06 7.87
N GLY A 103 -2.89 -6.75 7.82
CA GLY A 103 -2.92 -5.90 9.00
C GLY A 103 -1.71 -6.09 9.92
N ARG A 104 -1.97 -6.31 11.22
CA ARG A 104 -0.95 -6.46 12.27
C ARG A 104 -0.29 -7.84 12.33
N LYS A 105 -0.64 -8.79 11.45
CA LYS A 105 -0.17 -10.19 11.53
C LYS A 105 1.32 -10.33 11.21
N GLY A 106 1.95 -9.29 10.63
CA GLY A 106 3.40 -9.28 10.35
C GLY A 106 3.85 -10.29 9.28
N ILE A 107 2.93 -10.83 8.49
CA ILE A 107 3.22 -11.79 7.44
C ILE A 107 3.83 -11.05 6.25
N PRO A 108 5.01 -11.47 5.74
CA PRO A 108 5.60 -10.87 4.56
C PRO A 108 4.73 -11.06 3.33
N MET A 109 4.60 -10.03 2.50
CA MET A 109 3.77 -10.10 1.31
C MET A 109 4.51 -9.63 0.05
N ILE A 110 4.13 -10.21 -1.10
CA ILE A 110 4.63 -9.86 -2.42
C ILE A 110 3.46 -9.66 -3.37
N GLY A 111 3.59 -8.72 -4.31
CA GLY A 111 2.60 -8.45 -5.34
C GLY A 111 3.00 -8.97 -6.71
N ILE A 112 2.14 -9.79 -7.32
CA ILE A 112 2.23 -10.19 -8.73
C ILE A 112 1.24 -9.35 -9.53
N ASN A 113 1.75 -8.54 -10.45
CA ASN A 113 0.96 -7.62 -11.23
C ASN A 113 0.40 -8.30 -12.49
N THR A 114 -0.93 -8.24 -12.63
CA THR A 114 -1.64 -8.81 -13.80
C THR A 114 -1.94 -7.78 -14.90
N GLY A 115 -1.46 -6.54 -14.74
CA GLY A 115 -1.69 -5.44 -15.66
C GLY A 115 -0.45 -4.57 -15.88
N ARG A 116 -0.61 -3.26 -15.69
CA ARG A 116 0.52 -2.32 -15.79
C ARG A 116 1.37 -2.38 -14.53
N LEU A 117 2.69 -2.40 -14.69
CA LEU A 117 3.67 -2.42 -13.59
C LEU A 117 3.29 -1.44 -12.47
N GLY A 118 3.25 -1.93 -11.23
CA GLY A 118 2.97 -1.16 -10.01
C GLY A 118 4.24 -0.74 -9.28
N PHE A 119 4.08 0.08 -8.25
CA PHE A 119 5.15 0.36 -7.28
C PHE A 119 5.12 -0.62 -6.10
N LEU A 120 3.95 -1.21 -5.82
CA LEU A 120 3.74 -2.19 -4.77
C LEU A 120 3.78 -3.61 -5.35
N ALA A 121 2.98 -3.87 -6.39
CA ALA A 121 3.00 -5.10 -7.16
C ALA A 121 4.00 -4.95 -8.32
N ASP A 122 5.25 -5.30 -8.08
CA ASP A 122 6.37 -5.07 -8.98
C ASP A 122 6.86 -6.33 -9.72
N VAL A 123 6.26 -7.48 -9.45
CA VAL A 123 6.51 -8.71 -10.21
C VAL A 123 5.49 -8.80 -11.34
N THR A 124 5.95 -8.81 -12.57
CA THR A 124 5.11 -8.98 -13.76
C THR A 124 4.86 -10.47 -14.04
N LEU A 125 3.78 -10.81 -14.75
CA LEU A 125 3.40 -12.21 -15.01
C LEU A 125 4.46 -13.00 -15.77
N ASP A 126 5.17 -12.39 -16.70
CA ASP A 126 6.29 -13.00 -17.43
C ASP A 126 7.46 -13.39 -16.52
N LYS A 127 7.58 -12.78 -15.33
CA LYS A 127 8.58 -13.09 -14.32
C LYS A 127 8.06 -13.93 -13.16
N MET A 128 6.82 -14.39 -13.22
CA MET A 128 6.14 -15.07 -12.14
C MET A 128 6.88 -16.35 -11.72
N ASP A 129 7.27 -17.22 -12.67
CA ASP A 129 7.98 -18.46 -12.37
C ASP A 129 9.34 -18.20 -11.72
N GLN A 130 10.07 -17.21 -12.25
CA GLN A 130 11.34 -16.76 -11.64
C GLN A 130 11.14 -16.26 -10.21
N ALA A 131 10.06 -15.50 -9.98
CA ALA A 131 9.73 -14.99 -8.65
C ALA A 131 9.42 -16.12 -7.66
N ILE A 132 8.66 -17.14 -8.08
CA ILE A 132 8.37 -18.33 -7.27
C ILE A 132 9.66 -19.07 -6.92
N ASP A 133 10.57 -19.25 -7.88
CA ASP A 133 11.86 -19.92 -7.65
C ASP A 133 12.74 -19.11 -6.67
N MET A 134 12.71 -17.78 -6.76
CA MET A 134 13.40 -16.92 -5.81
C MET A 134 12.80 -16.99 -4.40
N LEU A 135 11.48 -17.04 -4.28
CA LEU A 135 10.80 -17.25 -3.00
C LEU A 135 11.16 -18.60 -2.39
N HIS A 136 11.09 -19.68 -3.19
CA HIS A 136 11.43 -21.04 -2.76
C HIS A 136 12.87 -21.19 -2.29
N THR A 137 13.80 -20.49 -2.96
CA THR A 137 15.23 -20.51 -2.64
C THR A 137 15.68 -19.44 -1.66
N GLY A 138 14.76 -18.61 -1.16
CA GLY A 138 15.07 -17.54 -0.19
C GLY A 138 15.85 -16.35 -0.76
N ARG A 139 15.87 -16.17 -2.09
CA ARG A 139 16.56 -15.06 -2.76
C ARG A 139 15.70 -13.80 -2.77
N TYR A 140 15.45 -13.27 -1.60
CA TYR A 140 14.70 -12.04 -1.39
C TYR A 140 15.11 -11.35 -0.08
N THR A 141 14.73 -10.10 0.05
CA THR A 141 14.84 -9.33 1.29
C THR A 141 13.45 -8.91 1.75
N ILE A 142 13.30 -8.63 3.03
CA ILE A 142 12.06 -8.09 3.61
C ILE A 142 12.30 -6.62 3.93
N GLN A 143 11.45 -5.76 3.37
CA GLN A 143 11.44 -4.33 3.66
C GLN A 143 10.23 -3.99 4.54
N GLU A 144 10.48 -3.33 5.64
CA GLU A 144 9.42 -2.83 6.50
C GLU A 144 8.91 -1.48 6.01
N ARG A 145 7.58 -1.35 5.94
CA ARG A 145 6.88 -0.10 5.58
C ARG A 145 6.05 0.35 6.75
N HIS A 146 6.22 1.60 7.16
CA HIS A 146 5.33 2.19 8.14
C HIS A 146 3.98 2.51 7.50
N LEU A 147 2.95 2.50 8.32
CA LEU A 147 1.59 2.90 7.96
C LEU A 147 1.22 4.15 8.74
N LEU A 148 0.23 4.87 8.24
CA LEU A 148 -0.49 5.87 9.02
C LEU A 148 -1.62 5.18 9.78
N GLU A 149 -1.92 5.69 10.96
CA GLU A 149 -3.08 5.33 11.77
C GLU A 149 -3.98 6.56 11.90
N LEU A 150 -5.24 6.39 11.55
CA LEU A 150 -6.30 7.36 11.78
C LEU A 150 -6.93 7.10 13.15
N ASP A 151 -6.96 8.10 14.00
CA ASP A 151 -7.73 8.10 15.24
C ASP A 151 -8.87 9.12 15.11
N MET A 152 -10.10 8.62 15.09
CA MET A 152 -11.33 9.41 15.05
C MET A 152 -12.49 8.66 15.68
N LYS A 153 -13.45 9.38 16.22
CA LYS A 153 -14.70 8.79 16.69
C LYS A 153 -15.67 8.58 15.52
N GLY A 154 -16.40 7.47 15.55
CA GLY A 154 -17.49 7.21 14.59
C GLY A 154 -17.02 6.77 13.22
N MET A 155 -15.84 6.15 13.09
CA MET A 155 -15.43 5.53 11.85
C MET A 155 -16.44 4.44 11.44
N PRO A 156 -16.93 4.43 10.18
CA PRO A 156 -17.91 3.45 9.73
C PRO A 156 -17.37 2.01 9.80
N ALA A 157 -18.25 1.05 10.08
CA ALA A 157 -17.90 -0.37 10.04
C ALA A 157 -17.37 -0.78 8.66
N GLY A 158 -16.41 -1.71 8.65
CA GLY A 158 -15.79 -2.20 7.41
C GLY A 158 -14.60 -1.37 6.91
N HIS A 159 -14.29 -0.23 7.56
CA HIS A 159 -13.09 0.54 7.27
C HIS A 159 -11.95 0.16 8.24
N THR A 160 -10.73 0.13 7.73
CA THR A 160 -9.52 -0.01 8.56
C THR A 160 -8.98 1.37 8.90
N PRO A 161 -8.48 1.60 10.14
CA PRO A 161 -7.84 2.88 10.47
C PRO A 161 -6.42 3.02 9.93
N TYR A 162 -5.92 2.06 9.16
CA TYR A 162 -4.52 2.02 8.73
C TYR A 162 -4.39 2.24 7.24
N ALA A 163 -3.48 3.16 6.84
CA ALA A 163 -3.12 3.40 5.46
C ALA A 163 -1.66 3.05 5.20
N LEU A 164 -1.40 2.27 4.15
CA LEU A 164 -0.06 2.02 3.65
C LEU A 164 0.42 3.19 2.78
N ASN A 165 -0.47 3.74 1.93
CA ASN A 165 -0.16 4.88 1.08
C ASN A 165 -0.51 6.21 1.75
N ASP A 166 -1.78 6.50 1.90
CA ASP A 166 -2.22 7.83 2.31
C ASP A 166 -3.60 7.86 2.99
N ILE A 167 -3.81 8.92 3.77
CA ILE A 167 -5.11 9.36 4.26
C ILE A 167 -5.36 10.73 3.65
N ALA A 168 -6.48 10.90 2.93
CA ALA A 168 -6.83 12.14 2.29
C ALA A 168 -8.09 12.75 2.92
N ILE A 169 -8.02 14.03 3.24
CA ILE A 169 -9.16 14.88 3.65
C ILE A 169 -9.57 15.66 2.42
N LEU A 170 -10.79 15.47 1.93
CA LEU A 170 -11.26 16.02 0.66
C LEU A 170 -12.60 16.74 0.84
N LYS A 171 -12.84 17.77 0.04
CA LYS A 171 -14.16 18.38 -0.03
C LYS A 171 -15.20 17.36 -0.52
N HIS A 172 -16.42 17.47 0.02
CA HIS A 172 -17.56 16.68 -0.45
C HIS A 172 -18.28 17.42 -1.59
N ASP A 173 -18.38 18.75 -1.48
CA ASP A 173 -19.06 19.58 -2.46
C ASP A 173 -18.08 20.17 -3.49
N ILE A 174 -18.49 20.17 -4.76
CA ILE A 174 -17.69 20.68 -5.88
C ILE A 174 -17.53 22.21 -5.80
N SER A 175 -18.51 22.92 -5.26
CA SER A 175 -18.63 24.39 -5.37
C SER A 175 -17.78 25.17 -4.37
N SER A 176 -17.30 24.56 -3.30
CA SER A 176 -16.56 25.28 -2.24
C SER A 176 -15.31 24.54 -1.78
N MET A 177 -14.30 25.31 -1.41
CA MET A 177 -13.13 24.81 -0.70
C MET A 177 -13.50 24.47 0.74
N ILE A 178 -12.69 23.64 1.36
CA ILE A 178 -12.72 23.36 2.81
C ILE A 178 -11.57 24.06 3.52
N SER A 179 -11.79 24.30 4.80
CA SER A 179 -10.81 24.90 5.71
C SER A 179 -10.25 23.79 6.60
N ILE A 180 -8.97 23.48 6.48
CA ILE A 180 -8.32 22.39 7.25
C ILE A 180 -7.31 23.02 8.21
N SER A 181 -7.71 23.24 9.45
CA SER A 181 -6.81 23.69 10.51
C SER A 181 -5.93 22.52 10.94
N THR A 182 -4.62 22.70 10.88
CA THR A 182 -3.62 21.64 11.06
C THR A 182 -2.67 21.98 12.19
N SER A 183 -2.45 21.05 13.11
CA SER A 183 -1.48 21.16 14.20
C SER A 183 -0.55 19.95 14.22
N ILE A 184 0.71 20.16 14.60
CA ILE A 184 1.73 19.12 14.77
C ILE A 184 2.15 19.11 16.24
N GLY A 185 1.83 18.02 16.95
CA GLY A 185 1.91 18.02 18.41
C GLY A 185 1.07 19.15 18.98
N ASP A 186 1.67 20.04 19.80
CA ASP A 186 1.00 21.18 20.42
C ASP A 186 1.14 22.49 19.59
N ASN A 187 1.81 22.42 18.45
CA ASN A 187 2.05 23.60 17.63
C ASN A 187 1.04 23.69 16.47
N GLN A 188 0.33 24.81 16.39
CA GLN A 188 -0.47 25.09 15.22
C GLN A 188 0.46 25.34 14.02
N LEU A 189 0.25 24.58 12.92
CA LEU A 189 1.00 24.78 11.69
C LEU A 189 0.37 25.88 10.83
N ILE A 190 -0.84 25.61 10.33
CA ILE A 190 -1.55 26.50 9.40
C ILE A 190 -2.99 26.01 9.21
N THR A 191 -3.84 26.89 8.64
CA THR A 191 -5.14 26.50 8.10
C THR A 191 -5.05 26.49 6.57
N TYR A 192 -5.18 25.29 5.96
CA TYR A 192 -5.27 25.14 4.51
C TYR A 192 -6.66 25.54 4.02
N GLN A 193 -6.72 26.44 3.05
CA GLN A 193 -7.91 26.71 2.23
C GLN A 193 -7.68 25.99 0.91
N ALA A 194 -8.33 24.84 0.70
CA ALA A 194 -8.00 23.93 -0.41
C ALA A 194 -9.18 23.02 -0.76
N ASP A 195 -9.07 22.30 -1.85
CA ASP A 195 -9.99 21.20 -2.18
C ASP A 195 -9.74 19.97 -1.30
N GLY A 196 -8.58 19.90 -0.66
CA GLY A 196 -8.24 18.85 0.28
C GLY A 196 -6.77 18.88 0.70
N LEU A 197 -6.41 17.87 1.49
CA LEU A 197 -5.04 17.62 1.96
C LEU A 197 -4.78 16.12 1.95
N VAL A 198 -3.67 15.72 1.34
CA VAL A 198 -3.21 14.32 1.33
C VAL A 198 -2.08 14.16 2.34
N ILE A 199 -2.25 13.24 3.25
CA ILE A 199 -1.26 12.84 4.26
C ILE A 199 -0.71 11.49 3.83
N ALA A 200 0.51 11.45 3.29
CA ALA A 200 1.09 10.26 2.69
C ALA A 200 2.30 9.73 3.45
N THR A 201 2.46 8.42 3.45
CA THR A 201 3.71 7.75 3.83
C THR A 201 4.75 7.92 2.73
N SER A 202 6.01 7.53 2.98
CA SER A 202 7.00 7.42 1.91
C SER A 202 6.57 6.43 0.81
N THR A 203 5.83 5.38 1.16
CA THR A 203 5.27 4.43 0.18
C THR A 203 4.19 5.11 -0.69
N GLY A 204 3.30 5.89 -0.08
CA GLY A 204 2.22 6.61 -0.75
C GLY A 204 2.67 7.84 -1.54
N SER A 205 3.94 8.25 -1.41
CA SER A 205 4.46 9.40 -2.17
C SER A 205 4.36 9.23 -3.69
N THR A 206 4.27 8.00 -4.17
CA THR A 206 4.07 7.66 -5.60
C THR A 206 2.61 7.38 -5.97
N ALA A 207 1.66 7.59 -5.04
CA ALA A 207 0.22 7.40 -5.22
C ALA A 207 -0.49 8.75 -5.39
N TYR A 208 -1.56 9.01 -4.63
CA TYR A 208 -2.35 10.23 -4.77
C TYR A 208 -1.53 11.51 -4.48
N SER A 209 -0.62 11.46 -3.50
CA SER A 209 0.29 12.58 -3.21
C SER A 209 1.06 13.04 -4.46
N LEU A 210 1.56 12.10 -5.29
CA LEU A 210 2.26 12.45 -6.52
C LEU A 210 1.36 13.19 -7.52
N SER A 211 0.11 12.73 -7.67
CA SER A 211 -0.86 13.31 -8.61
C SER A 211 -1.22 14.76 -8.29
N VAL A 212 -1.07 15.16 -7.03
CA VAL A 212 -1.36 16.55 -6.56
C VAL A 212 -0.07 17.33 -6.31
N GLY A 213 1.07 16.89 -6.85
CA GLY A 213 2.33 17.64 -6.83
C GLY A 213 3.22 17.38 -5.62
N GLY A 214 2.99 16.29 -4.88
CA GLY A 214 3.88 15.85 -3.81
C GLY A 214 5.23 15.34 -4.32
N PRO A 215 6.27 15.34 -3.48
CA PRO A 215 7.60 14.86 -3.85
C PRO A 215 7.63 13.32 -3.92
N ILE A 216 8.49 12.77 -4.78
CA ILE A 216 8.84 11.35 -4.75
C ILE A 216 9.77 11.10 -3.57
N VAL A 217 9.37 10.21 -2.68
CA VAL A 217 10.17 9.81 -1.51
C VAL A 217 10.58 8.36 -1.66
N ALA A 218 11.86 8.07 -1.47
CA ALA A 218 12.36 6.70 -1.52
C ALA A 218 11.68 5.84 -0.43
N PRO A 219 11.17 4.66 -0.80
CA PRO A 219 10.52 3.77 0.16
C PRO A 219 11.48 3.38 1.29
N GLY A 220 10.95 3.32 2.52
CA GLY A 220 11.74 3.06 3.73
C GLY A 220 12.28 4.33 4.40
N THR A 221 12.15 5.50 3.77
CA THR A 221 12.39 6.79 4.43
C THR A 221 11.30 7.06 5.47
N ASN A 222 11.70 7.47 6.66
CA ASN A 222 10.83 7.60 7.83
C ASN A 222 10.20 9.00 7.90
N VAL A 223 9.35 9.31 6.91
CA VAL A 223 8.69 10.62 6.77
C VAL A 223 7.21 10.48 6.46
N THR A 224 6.46 11.52 6.80
CA THR A 224 5.07 11.76 6.38
C THR A 224 5.06 13.02 5.51
N VAL A 225 4.33 12.99 4.42
CA VAL A 225 4.22 14.10 3.47
C VAL A 225 2.82 14.68 3.53
N LEU A 226 2.69 15.98 3.74
CA LEU A 226 1.45 16.74 3.64
C LEU A 226 1.41 17.43 2.28
N THR A 227 0.48 17.08 1.42
CA THR A 227 0.34 17.63 0.07
C THR A 227 -1.05 18.26 -0.08
N PRO A 228 -1.16 19.59 -0.17
CA PRO A 228 -2.46 20.24 -0.38
C PRO A 228 -2.99 19.99 -1.80
N VAL A 229 -4.30 19.78 -1.91
CA VAL A 229 -5.00 19.59 -3.18
C VAL A 229 -5.60 20.91 -3.61
N ALA A 230 -5.17 21.45 -4.75
CA ALA A 230 -5.63 22.72 -5.31
C ALA A 230 -5.75 23.85 -4.26
N PRO A 231 -4.68 24.20 -3.53
CA PRO A 231 -4.76 25.23 -2.49
C PRO A 231 -5.03 26.59 -3.10
N HIS A 232 -5.79 27.41 -2.38
CA HIS A 232 -6.07 28.81 -2.79
C HIS A 232 -4.81 29.68 -2.78
N SER A 233 -3.91 29.42 -1.82
CA SER A 233 -2.67 30.19 -1.70
C SER A 233 -1.60 29.66 -2.66
N LEU A 234 -1.03 30.56 -3.47
CA LEU A 234 0.04 30.25 -4.42
C LEU A 234 1.39 29.93 -3.74
N THR A 235 1.55 30.27 -2.46
CA THR A 235 2.78 30.02 -1.70
C THR A 235 2.83 28.63 -1.06
N MET A 236 1.70 27.91 -1.05
CA MET A 236 1.64 26.58 -0.47
C MET A 236 2.52 25.60 -1.23
N ARG A 237 3.23 24.76 -0.48
CA ARG A 237 4.06 23.67 -1.00
C ARG A 237 3.84 22.44 -0.15
N PRO A 238 4.05 21.23 -0.71
CA PRO A 238 4.09 20.02 0.10
C PRO A 238 5.11 20.13 1.22
N LEU A 239 4.75 19.64 2.41
CA LEU A 239 5.60 19.65 3.60
C LEU A 239 5.98 18.21 3.96
N VAL A 240 7.27 17.98 4.15
CA VAL A 240 7.81 16.68 4.59
C VAL A 240 8.15 16.75 6.08
N LEU A 241 7.60 15.83 6.85
CA LEU A 241 7.74 15.75 8.30
C LEU A 241 8.35 14.40 8.72
N PRO A 242 9.03 14.34 9.87
CA PRO A 242 9.36 13.05 10.48
C PRO A 242 8.09 12.23 10.74
N ALA A 243 8.13 10.91 10.43
CA ALA A 243 6.94 10.05 10.53
C ALA A 243 6.44 9.81 11.98
N ASN A 244 7.23 10.17 12.99
CA ASN A 244 6.86 10.03 14.40
C ASN A 244 6.04 11.21 14.95
N GLN A 245 5.69 12.18 14.10
CA GLN A 245 4.83 13.29 14.50
C GLN A 245 3.36 12.87 14.51
N THR A 246 2.63 13.37 15.50
CA THR A 246 1.17 13.30 15.54
C THR A 246 0.60 14.58 14.94
N ILE A 247 -0.31 14.42 13.99
CA ILE A 247 -0.90 15.54 13.25
C ILE A 247 -2.40 15.55 13.55
N ARG A 248 -2.91 16.70 13.99
CA ARG A 248 -4.32 16.90 14.29
C ARG A 248 -4.95 17.84 13.28
N PHE A 249 -6.20 17.54 12.95
CA PHE A 249 -6.97 18.30 11.97
C PHE A 249 -8.34 18.65 12.52
N ASP A 250 -8.74 19.90 12.27
CA ASP A 250 -10.12 20.37 12.40
C ASP A 250 -10.57 20.88 11.03
N VAL A 251 -11.69 20.38 10.53
CA VAL A 251 -12.15 20.61 9.17
C VAL A 251 -13.47 21.36 9.18
N GLY A 252 -13.48 22.59 8.65
CA GLY A 252 -14.69 23.37 8.39
C GLY A 252 -15.10 23.25 6.91
N SER A 253 -16.40 23.10 6.67
CA SER A 253 -16.97 22.98 5.33
C SER A 253 -18.32 23.70 5.23
N ARG A 254 -18.57 24.37 4.11
CA ARG A 254 -19.88 25.01 3.87
C ARG A 254 -21.05 24.02 3.74
N SER A 255 -20.76 22.80 3.31
CA SER A 255 -21.74 21.70 3.22
C SER A 255 -21.88 20.93 4.53
N HIS A 256 -21.25 21.39 5.63
CA HIS A 256 -21.20 20.73 6.94
C HIS A 256 -20.67 19.29 6.89
N SER A 257 -19.99 18.92 5.79
CA SER A 257 -19.43 17.60 5.58
C SER A 257 -18.18 17.63 4.70
N PHE A 258 -17.33 16.60 4.87
CA PHE A 258 -16.16 16.37 4.04
C PHE A 258 -15.97 14.87 3.83
N LEU A 259 -15.11 14.49 2.88
CA LEU A 259 -14.74 13.10 2.64
C LEU A 259 -13.40 12.80 3.31
N LEU A 260 -13.33 11.65 3.97
CA LEU A 260 -12.10 11.05 4.44
C LEU A 260 -11.84 9.78 3.63
N SER A 261 -10.63 9.65 3.09
CA SER A 261 -10.22 8.50 2.29
C SER A 261 -9.00 7.84 2.90
N ILE A 262 -9.03 6.52 3.06
CA ILE A 262 -7.93 5.69 3.57
C ILE A 262 -7.54 4.70 2.48
N ASP A 263 -6.36 4.86 1.87
CA ASP A 263 -5.89 4.05 0.75
C ASP A 263 -6.96 3.90 -0.37
N GLY A 264 -7.70 4.99 -0.65
CA GLY A 264 -8.73 5.05 -1.68
C GLY A 264 -10.14 4.60 -1.23
N ASN A 265 -10.32 4.12 0.00
CA ASN A 265 -11.63 3.82 0.55
C ASN A 265 -12.19 5.04 1.29
N SER A 266 -13.25 5.66 0.75
CA SER A 266 -13.77 6.94 1.22
C SER A 266 -15.08 6.80 1.97
N PHE A 267 -15.28 7.66 2.97
CA PHE A 267 -16.55 7.84 3.68
C PHE A 267 -16.74 9.32 4.05
N SER A 268 -17.99 9.70 4.30
CA SER A 268 -18.35 11.07 4.68
C SER A 268 -18.19 11.28 6.19
N CYS A 269 -17.66 12.46 6.55
CA CYS A 269 -17.54 12.94 7.91
C CYS A 269 -18.28 14.27 8.08
N HIS A 270 -18.76 14.54 9.29
CA HIS A 270 -19.26 15.86 9.65
C HIS A 270 -18.10 16.84 9.90
N GLU A 271 -18.29 18.11 9.56
CA GLU A 271 -17.34 19.16 9.92
C GLU A 271 -17.04 19.16 11.42
N HIS A 272 -15.87 19.64 11.79
CA HIS A 272 -15.36 19.68 13.17
C HIS A 272 -15.29 18.32 13.88
N THR A 273 -15.38 17.19 13.13
CA THR A 273 -15.03 15.89 13.67
C THR A 273 -13.52 15.85 13.95
N PRO A 274 -13.07 15.65 15.20
CA PRO A 274 -11.67 15.62 15.52
C PRO A 274 -10.97 14.47 14.79
N ILE A 275 -9.88 14.76 14.10
CA ILE A 275 -9.07 13.80 13.38
C ILE A 275 -7.63 13.89 13.91
N GLU A 276 -7.08 12.75 14.29
CA GLU A 276 -5.67 12.60 14.59
C GLU A 276 -5.05 11.54 13.68
N ILE A 277 -3.94 11.90 13.04
CA ILE A 277 -3.17 10.97 12.20
C ILE A 277 -1.77 10.87 12.77
N ARG A 278 -1.34 9.62 12.98
CA ARG A 278 -0.01 9.29 13.49
C ARG A 278 0.56 8.06 12.80
N ARG A 279 1.80 7.76 13.04
CA ARG A 279 2.40 6.49 12.62
C ARG A 279 1.74 5.33 13.36
N ALA A 280 1.34 4.29 12.63
CA ALA A 280 0.84 3.05 13.22
C ALA A 280 1.91 2.35 14.08
N PRO A 281 1.53 1.62 15.15
CA PRO A 281 2.47 0.96 16.05
C PRO A 281 3.07 -0.34 15.47
N PHE A 282 2.80 -0.64 14.21
CA PHE A 282 3.33 -1.81 13.49
C PHE A 282 3.77 -1.42 12.07
N THR A 283 4.47 -2.32 11.41
CA THR A 283 4.93 -2.17 10.03
C THR A 283 4.34 -3.28 9.15
N LEU A 284 4.16 -2.99 7.87
CA LEU A 284 3.90 -4.00 6.86
C LEU A 284 5.23 -4.50 6.30
N ARG A 285 5.35 -5.81 6.13
CA ARG A 285 6.56 -6.47 5.63
C ARG A 285 6.37 -6.81 4.15
N ILE A 286 7.17 -6.16 3.28
CA ILE A 286 7.09 -6.37 1.84
C ILE A 286 8.33 -7.14 1.39
N ILE A 287 8.12 -8.22 0.65
CA ILE A 287 9.18 -9.00 0.02
C ILE A 287 9.68 -8.24 -1.21
N ARG A 288 11.00 -8.13 -1.32
CA ARG A 288 11.70 -7.62 -2.50
C ARG A 288 12.64 -8.71 -3.02
N LEU A 289 12.38 -9.15 -4.23
CA LEU A 289 13.22 -10.17 -4.89
C LEU A 289 14.62 -9.60 -5.16
N GLU A 290 15.59 -10.48 -5.20
CA GLU A 290 16.96 -10.11 -5.56
C GLU A 290 16.99 -9.48 -6.96
N GLY A 291 17.67 -8.33 -7.09
CA GLY A 291 17.72 -7.56 -8.33
C GLY A 291 16.53 -6.60 -8.56
N SER A 292 15.47 -6.61 -7.73
CA SER A 292 14.44 -5.58 -7.81
C SER A 292 14.92 -4.25 -7.25
N SER A 293 14.55 -3.14 -7.91
CA SER A 293 14.95 -1.79 -7.50
C SER A 293 13.81 -0.80 -7.68
N PHE A 294 13.53 -0.03 -6.63
CA PHE A 294 12.58 1.08 -6.69
C PHE A 294 12.95 2.08 -7.81
N TYR A 295 14.23 2.36 -7.98
CA TYR A 295 14.70 3.33 -8.97
C TYR A 295 14.47 2.82 -10.39
N ALA A 296 14.68 1.52 -10.64
CA ALA A 296 14.38 0.91 -11.92
C ALA A 296 12.87 0.95 -12.23
N THR A 297 12.03 0.65 -11.23
CA THR A 297 10.56 0.76 -11.35
C THR A 297 10.15 2.21 -11.64
N LEU A 298 10.77 3.19 -10.96
CA LEU A 298 10.49 4.61 -11.17
C LEU A 298 10.82 5.03 -12.62
N GLN A 299 11.98 4.65 -13.13
CA GLN A 299 12.39 4.94 -14.51
C GLN A 299 11.43 4.28 -15.52
N GLN A 300 11.13 3.01 -15.33
CA GLN A 300 10.29 2.25 -16.27
C GLN A 300 8.83 2.73 -16.26
N LYS A 301 8.28 3.06 -15.10
CA LYS A 301 6.87 3.43 -14.95
C LYS A 301 6.59 4.88 -15.31
N MET A 302 7.51 5.78 -14.97
CA MET A 302 7.32 7.22 -15.13
C MET A 302 8.14 7.82 -16.29
N PHE A 303 8.92 7.02 -16.99
CA PHE A 303 9.87 7.51 -18.00
C PHE A 303 10.80 8.59 -17.43
N TRP A 304 11.13 8.45 -16.13
CA TRP A 304 11.88 9.47 -15.42
C TRP A 304 13.31 9.58 -15.93
N GLY A 305 13.65 10.76 -16.40
CA GLY A 305 14.94 11.02 -17.07
C GLY A 305 15.01 10.58 -18.53
N SER A 306 13.92 10.07 -19.12
CA SER A 306 13.89 9.82 -20.58
C SER A 306 13.68 11.13 -21.32
N ASP A 307 14.56 11.45 -22.24
CA ASP A 307 14.36 12.54 -23.20
C ASP A 307 13.55 11.99 -24.39
N SER A 308 12.40 12.61 -24.67
CA SER A 308 11.53 12.23 -25.80
C SER A 308 12.14 12.55 -27.18
N ARG A 309 13.40 13.02 -27.22
CA ARG A 309 14.12 13.38 -28.42
C ARG A 309 15.07 12.29 -28.93
N HIS A 310 15.01 11.07 -28.35
CA HIS A 310 15.77 9.91 -28.84
C HIS A 310 14.85 8.74 -29.13
#